data_a21870208e9153e230a13828d57baacb
#
_entry.id   a21870208e9153e230a13828d57baacb
#
_cell.length_a   1.000
_cell.length_b   1.000
_cell.length_c   1.000
_cell.angle_alpha   90.00
_cell.angle_beta   90.00
_cell.angle_gamma   90.00
#
_symmetry.space_group_name_H-M   'P 1'
#
loop_
_entity.id
_entity.type
_entity.pdbx_description
1 polymer ?
#
loop_
_entity_poly.entity_id
_entity_poly.type
_entity_poly.pdbx_seq_one_letter_code
_entity_poly.pdbx_strand_id
1 'polypeptide(L)'
;SEIDQGTTFSIYLPASRKKIQTEIERAVPTVAMGTGTILLIDDEEMIIKVGVELLQELGYDVLSARSGQEAIELYEKNAGPIDLVIMDMIMPGMGGGETFDRLKKINPEIKVLLSSGYSINGQASQILDRGCDGFIQKPFNLIQLSDKIHSIIVKR
;
A
#
# COMPACT_ATOMS: atom_id res chain seq x y z
N SER A 1 -4.99 28.07 24.19
CA SER A 1 -6.03 27.15 24.69
C SER A 1 -6.54 27.64 26.04
N GLU A 2 -7.80 27.49 26.27
CA GLU A 2 -8.44 27.77 27.54
C GLU A 2 -9.08 26.46 28.06
N ILE A 3 -9.04 26.25 29.36
CA ILE A 3 -9.62 25.06 29.98
C ILE A 3 -11.12 25.03 29.63
N ASP A 4 -11.62 23.90 29.15
CA ASP A 4 -13.00 23.63 28.71
C ASP A 4 -13.46 24.41 27.46
N GLN A 5 -12.59 25.21 26.83
CA GLN A 5 -12.91 25.96 25.59
C GLN A 5 -12.12 25.46 24.35
N GLY A 6 -11.28 24.45 24.51
CA GLY A 6 -10.52 23.87 23.44
C GLY A 6 -9.22 24.61 23.12
N THR A 7 -8.62 24.29 21.97
CA THR A 7 -7.33 24.83 21.51
C THR A 7 -7.46 25.34 20.08
N THR A 8 -6.98 26.55 19.83
CA THR A 8 -6.85 27.12 18.49
C THR A 8 -5.39 27.16 18.08
N PHE A 9 -5.07 26.55 16.93
CA PHE A 9 -3.76 26.65 16.31
C PHE A 9 -3.82 27.63 15.14
N SER A 10 -2.90 28.61 15.12
CA SER A 10 -2.74 29.54 14.00
C SER A 10 -1.41 29.25 13.31
N ILE A 11 -1.49 28.87 12.03
CA ILE A 11 -0.32 28.51 11.21
C ILE A 11 -0.11 29.61 10.16
N TYR A 12 1.04 30.26 10.20
CA TYR A 12 1.42 31.30 9.24
C TYR A 12 2.47 30.74 8.29
N LEU A 13 2.12 30.65 7.00
CA LEU A 13 3.04 30.20 5.94
C LEU A 13 3.41 31.37 5.07
N PRO A 14 4.70 31.53 4.67
CA PRO A 14 5.09 32.58 3.74
C PRO A 14 4.44 32.34 2.37
N ALA A 15 3.91 33.41 1.76
CA ALA A 15 3.35 33.34 0.43
C ALA A 15 4.46 33.02 -0.60
N SER A 16 4.21 32.03 -1.44
CA SER A 16 5.13 31.71 -2.53
C SER A 16 5.11 32.85 -3.58
N ARG A 17 6.28 33.36 -3.95
CA ARG A 17 6.44 34.28 -5.09
C ARG A 17 6.53 33.58 -6.44
N LYS A 18 6.56 32.24 -6.46
CA LYS A 18 6.51 31.47 -7.70
C LYS A 18 5.14 31.65 -8.34
N LYS A 19 5.09 32.10 -9.58
CA LYS A 19 3.88 32.06 -10.38
C LYS A 19 3.42 30.60 -10.44
N ILE A 20 2.15 30.36 -10.12
CA ILE A 20 1.51 29.06 -10.38
C ILE A 20 1.68 28.88 -11.90
N GLN A 21 2.55 27.96 -12.31
CA GLN A 21 2.48 27.45 -13.67
C GLN A 21 1.11 26.77 -13.74
N THR A 22 0.20 27.39 -14.46
CA THR A 22 -1.09 26.75 -14.82
C THR A 22 -0.72 25.38 -15.35
N GLU A 23 -1.08 24.35 -14.58
CA GLU A 23 -0.86 22.97 -15.02
C GLU A 23 -1.48 22.87 -16.41
N ILE A 24 -0.62 22.66 -17.40
CA ILE A 24 -1.02 22.13 -18.69
C ILE A 24 -2.05 21.06 -18.41
N GLU A 25 -3.21 21.11 -19.08
CA GLU A 25 -4.27 20.10 -18.99
C GLU A 25 -3.64 18.71 -18.89
N ARG A 26 -3.44 18.25 -17.67
CA ARG A 26 -3.11 16.86 -17.44
C ARG A 26 -4.36 16.12 -17.88
N ALA A 27 -4.23 15.33 -18.93
CA ALA A 27 -5.23 14.33 -19.27
C ALA A 27 -5.73 13.74 -17.95
N VAL A 28 -7.04 13.78 -17.74
CA VAL A 28 -7.64 13.22 -16.53
C VAL A 28 -7.06 11.81 -16.39
N PRO A 29 -6.28 11.52 -15.35
CA PRO A 29 -5.64 10.22 -15.26
C PRO A 29 -6.78 9.19 -15.21
N THR A 30 -6.88 8.39 -16.25
CA THR A 30 -7.84 7.29 -16.25
C THR A 30 -7.33 6.26 -15.27
N VAL A 31 -8.06 6.06 -14.19
CA VAL A 31 -7.78 5.01 -13.22
C VAL A 31 -7.90 3.66 -13.94
N ALA A 32 -6.83 2.91 -13.98
CA ALA A 32 -6.85 1.59 -14.58
C ALA A 32 -7.61 0.63 -13.65
N MET A 33 -8.75 0.14 -14.15
CA MET A 33 -9.50 -0.92 -13.46
C MET A 33 -8.78 -2.25 -13.63
N GLY A 34 -8.85 -3.08 -12.60
CA GLY A 34 -8.24 -4.41 -12.59
C GLY A 34 -9.23 -5.52 -12.26
N THR A 35 -8.76 -6.73 -12.28
CA THR A 35 -9.48 -7.94 -11.82
C THR A 35 -8.50 -8.85 -11.11
N GLY A 36 -9.01 -9.70 -10.24
CA GLY A 36 -8.20 -10.65 -9.47
C GLY A 36 -8.28 -10.41 -7.98
N THR A 37 -7.53 -11.18 -7.21
CA THR A 37 -7.57 -11.17 -5.74
C THR A 37 -6.31 -10.55 -5.17
N ILE A 38 -6.48 -9.55 -4.29
CA ILE A 38 -5.40 -8.89 -3.57
C ILE A 38 -5.50 -9.22 -2.08
N LEU A 39 -4.38 -9.64 -1.49
CA LEU A 39 -4.24 -9.77 -0.03
C LEU A 39 -3.63 -8.50 0.54
N LEU A 40 -4.41 -7.75 1.31
CA LEU A 40 -3.97 -6.54 1.99
C LEU A 40 -3.59 -6.85 3.45
N ILE A 41 -2.38 -6.46 3.85
CA ILE A 41 -1.83 -6.74 5.18
C ILE A 41 -1.38 -5.44 5.84
N ASP A 42 -2.00 -5.11 6.98
CA ASP A 42 -1.67 -3.91 7.77
C ASP A 42 -2.17 -4.12 9.20
N ASP A 43 -1.47 -3.67 10.21
CA ASP A 43 -1.91 -3.82 11.61
C ASP A 43 -2.93 -2.76 12.03
N GLU A 44 -3.05 -1.67 11.28
CA GLU A 44 -4.00 -0.60 11.53
C GLU A 44 -5.36 -0.87 10.85
N GLU A 45 -6.39 -1.12 11.67
CA GLU A 45 -7.76 -1.40 11.18
C GLU A 45 -8.31 -0.32 10.23
N MET A 46 -7.99 0.95 10.51
CA MET A 46 -8.43 2.07 9.67
C MET A 46 -7.78 2.02 8.28
N ILE A 47 -6.50 1.66 8.22
CA ILE A 47 -5.76 1.53 6.95
C ILE A 47 -6.33 0.36 6.14
N ILE A 48 -6.60 -0.78 6.78
CA ILE A 48 -7.26 -1.91 6.12
C ILE A 48 -8.60 -1.50 5.54
N LYS A 49 -9.46 -0.84 6.33
CA LYS A 49 -10.79 -0.45 5.87
C LYS A 49 -10.73 0.45 4.63
N VAL A 50 -9.93 1.52 4.68
CA VAL A 50 -9.76 2.43 3.54
C VAL A 50 -9.10 1.72 2.36
N GLY A 51 -8.09 0.89 2.60
CA GLY A 51 -7.40 0.13 1.56
C GLY A 51 -8.33 -0.85 0.83
N VAL A 52 -9.19 -1.55 1.57
CA VAL A 52 -10.21 -2.45 0.99
C VAL A 52 -11.17 -1.68 0.10
N GLU A 53 -11.70 -0.54 0.58
CA GLU A 53 -12.62 0.31 -0.21
C GLU A 53 -11.95 0.78 -1.52
N LEU A 54 -10.71 1.27 -1.45
CA LEU A 54 -9.97 1.72 -2.63
C LEU A 54 -9.70 0.58 -3.64
N LEU A 55 -9.31 -0.59 -3.15
CA LEU A 55 -9.01 -1.75 -4.01
C LEU A 55 -10.29 -2.31 -4.66
N GLN A 56 -11.40 -2.33 -3.93
CA GLN A 56 -12.71 -2.73 -4.48
C GLN A 56 -13.21 -1.71 -5.53
N GLU A 57 -12.98 -0.40 -5.31
CA GLU A 57 -13.28 0.62 -6.31
C GLU A 57 -12.45 0.42 -7.60
N LEU A 58 -11.24 -0.13 -7.48
CA LEU A 58 -10.40 -0.51 -8.62
C LEU A 58 -10.81 -1.84 -9.29
N GLY A 59 -11.81 -2.56 -8.73
CA GLY A 59 -12.35 -3.79 -9.30
C GLY A 59 -11.71 -5.09 -8.80
N TYR A 60 -10.91 -5.05 -7.73
CA TYR A 60 -10.27 -6.24 -7.15
C TYR A 60 -11.11 -6.87 -6.05
N ASP A 61 -11.06 -8.21 -5.96
CA ASP A 61 -11.46 -8.93 -4.75
C ASP A 61 -10.38 -8.78 -3.68
N VAL A 62 -10.78 -8.51 -2.43
CA VAL A 62 -9.81 -8.21 -1.37
C VAL A 62 -9.97 -9.14 -0.19
N LEU A 63 -8.86 -9.80 0.15
CA LEU A 63 -8.66 -10.47 1.43
C LEU A 63 -7.84 -9.53 2.32
N SER A 64 -8.08 -9.52 3.62
CA SER A 64 -7.31 -8.68 4.53
C SER A 64 -6.81 -9.45 5.74
N ALA A 65 -5.63 -9.09 6.22
CA ALA A 65 -4.99 -9.64 7.42
C ALA A 65 -4.40 -8.52 8.27
N ARG A 66 -4.45 -8.66 9.59
CA ARG A 66 -3.94 -7.68 10.54
C ARG A 66 -2.53 -7.98 11.05
N SER A 67 -1.93 -9.04 10.57
CA SER A 67 -0.57 -9.43 10.92
C SER A 67 0.04 -10.33 9.85
N GLY A 68 1.37 -10.44 9.86
CA GLY A 68 2.05 -11.38 8.98
C GLY A 68 1.64 -12.82 9.22
N GLN A 69 1.39 -13.22 10.48
CA GLN A 69 0.96 -14.58 10.82
C GLN A 69 -0.43 -14.88 10.22
N GLU A 70 -1.41 -13.99 10.40
CA GLU A 70 -2.75 -14.12 9.83
C GLU A 70 -2.71 -14.17 8.29
N ALA A 71 -1.85 -13.35 7.69
CA ALA A 71 -1.65 -13.34 6.24
C ALA A 71 -1.17 -14.69 5.70
N ILE A 72 -0.19 -15.31 6.37
CA ILE A 72 0.30 -16.64 5.99
C ILE A 72 -0.81 -17.69 6.09
N GLU A 73 -1.56 -17.70 7.20
CA GLU A 73 -2.68 -18.62 7.40
C GLU A 73 -3.79 -18.44 6.36
N LEU A 74 -4.13 -17.18 6.03
CA LEU A 74 -5.08 -16.89 4.96
C LEU A 74 -4.57 -17.35 3.61
N TYR A 75 -3.29 -17.13 3.32
CA TYR A 75 -2.67 -17.54 2.07
C TYR A 75 -2.69 -19.06 1.89
N GLU A 76 -2.36 -19.82 2.93
CA GLU A 76 -2.36 -21.29 2.91
C GLU A 76 -3.77 -21.90 2.83
N LYS A 77 -4.76 -21.25 3.47
CA LYS A 77 -6.16 -21.72 3.48
C LYS A 77 -6.94 -21.40 2.19
N ASN A 78 -6.54 -20.35 1.48
CA ASN A 78 -7.22 -19.95 0.26
C ASN A 78 -6.78 -20.84 -0.92
N ALA A 79 -7.73 -21.65 -1.42
CA ALA A 79 -7.54 -22.48 -2.60
C ALA A 79 -7.54 -21.69 -3.92
N GLY A 80 -7.87 -20.39 -3.90
CA GLY A 80 -7.89 -19.52 -5.07
C GLY A 80 -6.58 -18.75 -5.24
N PRO A 81 -6.27 -18.30 -6.47
CA PRO A 81 -5.07 -17.53 -6.73
C PRO A 81 -5.16 -16.15 -6.04
N ILE A 82 -4.13 -15.79 -5.30
CA ILE A 82 -3.87 -14.41 -4.87
C ILE A 82 -2.88 -13.82 -5.88
N ASP A 83 -3.31 -12.78 -6.59
CA ASP A 83 -2.54 -12.20 -7.69
C ASP A 83 -1.49 -11.19 -7.21
N LEU A 84 -1.75 -10.56 -6.07
CA LEU A 84 -0.86 -9.57 -5.45
C LEU A 84 -1.04 -9.53 -3.94
N VAL A 85 0.05 -9.39 -3.23
CA VAL A 85 0.06 -9.03 -1.81
C VAL A 85 0.48 -7.57 -1.66
N ILE A 86 -0.31 -6.77 -0.97
CA ILE A 86 0.07 -5.42 -0.53
C ILE A 86 0.26 -5.49 0.97
N MET A 87 1.47 -5.18 1.46
CA MET A 87 1.73 -5.31 2.88
C MET A 87 2.48 -4.14 3.47
N ASP A 88 2.13 -3.80 4.71
CA ASP A 88 2.91 -2.86 5.49
C ASP A 88 4.28 -3.44 5.87
N MET A 89 5.27 -2.57 5.86
CA MET A 89 6.63 -2.96 6.21
C MET A 89 6.83 -3.12 7.71
N ILE A 90 6.15 -2.30 8.51
CA ILE A 90 6.34 -2.21 9.96
C ILE A 90 5.08 -2.67 10.66
N MET A 91 5.09 -3.90 11.15
CA MET A 91 3.99 -4.49 11.89
C MET A 91 4.51 -5.11 13.19
N PRO A 92 3.70 -5.14 14.27
CA PRO A 92 4.05 -5.84 15.50
C PRO A 92 4.24 -7.35 15.27
N GLY A 93 5.19 -7.94 15.98
CA GLY A 93 5.47 -9.37 15.88
C GLY A 93 6.19 -9.73 14.59
N MET A 94 5.50 -10.36 13.65
CA MET A 94 6.06 -10.71 12.33
C MET A 94 6.01 -9.50 11.41
N GLY A 95 7.13 -8.82 11.24
CA GLY A 95 7.26 -7.67 10.34
C GLY A 95 7.20 -8.03 8.85
N GLY A 96 7.08 -7.00 7.99
CA GLY A 96 6.93 -7.18 6.54
C GLY A 96 8.05 -8.00 5.90
N GLY A 97 9.30 -7.84 6.34
CA GLY A 97 10.43 -8.60 5.79
C GLY A 97 10.33 -10.11 6.04
N GLU A 98 9.94 -10.53 7.25
CA GLU A 98 9.73 -11.94 7.59
C GLU A 98 8.50 -12.51 6.87
N THR A 99 7.42 -11.72 6.83
CA THR A 99 6.20 -12.09 6.10
C THR A 99 6.49 -12.33 4.62
N PHE A 100 7.24 -11.42 3.99
CA PHE A 100 7.70 -11.56 2.61
C PHE A 100 8.46 -12.87 2.39
N ASP A 101 9.45 -13.17 3.23
CA ASP A 101 10.26 -14.38 3.09
C ASP A 101 9.43 -15.66 3.23
N ARG A 102 8.43 -15.67 4.11
CA ARG A 102 7.52 -16.81 4.28
C ARG A 102 6.58 -16.98 3.09
N LEU A 103 5.99 -15.89 2.59
CA LEU A 103 5.14 -15.92 1.39
C LEU A 103 5.93 -16.44 0.18
N LYS A 104 7.15 -15.95 -0.05
CA LYS A 104 8.02 -16.40 -1.14
C LYS A 104 8.45 -17.87 -0.99
N LYS A 105 8.55 -18.41 0.23
CA LYS A 105 8.77 -19.86 0.44
C LYS A 105 7.57 -20.71 0.06
N ILE A 106 6.33 -20.22 0.30
CA ILE A 106 5.10 -20.92 -0.08
C ILE A 106 4.88 -20.83 -1.59
N ASN A 107 5.04 -19.62 -2.14
CA ASN A 107 4.91 -19.36 -3.58
C ASN A 107 6.02 -18.40 -4.04
N PRO A 108 7.08 -18.89 -4.71
CA PRO A 108 8.16 -18.06 -5.22
C PRO A 108 7.71 -16.99 -6.23
N GLU A 109 6.62 -17.25 -6.96
CA GLU A 109 6.09 -16.37 -8.00
C GLU A 109 5.09 -15.32 -7.47
N ILE A 110 4.77 -15.34 -6.17
CA ILE A 110 3.84 -14.36 -5.60
C ILE A 110 4.36 -12.95 -5.79
N LYS A 111 3.51 -12.07 -6.31
CA LYS A 111 3.82 -10.65 -6.48
C LYS A 111 3.56 -9.92 -5.18
N VAL A 112 4.49 -9.05 -4.79
CA VAL A 112 4.42 -8.32 -3.52
C VAL A 112 4.72 -6.84 -3.73
N LEU A 113 3.82 -6.00 -3.24
CA LEU A 113 3.96 -4.55 -3.14
C LEU A 113 4.11 -4.16 -1.67
N LEU A 114 5.27 -3.61 -1.30
CA LEU A 114 5.49 -3.04 0.02
C LEU A 114 4.83 -1.68 0.15
N SER A 115 4.21 -1.41 1.29
CA SER A 115 3.65 -0.14 1.68
C SER A 115 4.34 0.37 2.96
N SER A 116 4.69 1.65 3.04
CA SER A 116 5.28 2.21 4.26
C SER A 116 5.05 3.71 4.38
N GLY A 117 4.90 4.20 5.62
CA GLY A 117 4.88 5.63 5.94
C GLY A 117 6.24 6.31 5.83
N TYR A 118 7.31 5.54 5.77
CA TYR A 118 8.67 6.06 5.63
C TYR A 118 9.14 5.95 4.18
N SER A 119 10.02 6.88 3.77
CA SER A 119 10.71 6.77 2.48
C SER A 119 11.54 5.48 2.43
N ILE A 120 11.90 5.05 1.24
CA ILE A 120 12.75 3.86 1.05
C ILE A 120 14.01 4.03 1.91
N ASN A 121 14.08 3.27 2.98
CA ASN A 121 15.22 3.18 3.88
C ASN A 121 15.92 1.82 3.70
N GLY A 122 17.01 1.58 4.45
CA GLY A 122 17.80 0.37 4.33
C GLY A 122 17.00 -0.95 4.43
N GLN A 123 15.92 -1.00 5.23
CA GLN A 123 15.09 -2.20 5.36
C GLN A 123 14.22 -2.43 4.11
N ALA A 124 13.57 -1.37 3.60
CA ALA A 124 12.78 -1.48 2.37
C ALA A 124 13.67 -1.87 1.18
N SER A 125 14.87 -1.26 1.06
CA SER A 125 15.84 -1.64 0.03
C SER A 125 16.22 -3.12 0.10
N GLN A 126 16.50 -3.64 1.29
CA GLN A 126 16.84 -5.07 1.47
C GLN A 126 15.72 -6.02 1.03
N ILE A 127 14.44 -5.65 1.23
CA ILE A 127 13.32 -6.48 0.79
C ILE A 127 13.15 -6.37 -0.74
N LEU A 128 13.34 -5.20 -1.31
CA LEU A 128 13.33 -5.00 -2.76
C LEU A 128 14.44 -5.80 -3.45
N ASP A 129 15.65 -5.79 -2.89
CA ASP A 129 16.82 -6.56 -3.40
C ASP A 129 16.59 -8.07 -3.35
N ARG A 130 15.71 -8.57 -2.45
CA ARG A 130 15.29 -9.97 -2.37
C ARG A 130 14.19 -10.36 -3.36
N GLY A 131 13.81 -9.45 -4.27
CA GLY A 131 12.85 -9.73 -5.33
C GLY A 131 11.41 -9.33 -5.00
N CYS A 132 11.21 -8.33 -4.14
CA CYS A 132 9.91 -7.68 -4.00
C CYS A 132 9.60 -6.84 -5.25
N ASP A 133 8.36 -6.89 -5.73
CA ASP A 133 7.96 -6.36 -7.04
C ASP A 133 7.78 -4.85 -7.05
N GLY A 134 7.63 -4.22 -5.87
CA GLY A 134 7.49 -2.78 -5.79
C GLY A 134 7.36 -2.22 -4.39
N PHE A 135 7.36 -0.89 -4.34
CA PHE A 135 7.19 -0.11 -3.13
C PHE A 135 6.23 1.06 -3.40
N ILE A 136 5.36 1.35 -2.43
CA ILE A 136 4.49 2.53 -2.42
C ILE A 136 4.60 3.24 -1.06
N GLN A 137 4.81 4.55 -1.10
CA GLN A 137 4.91 5.34 0.13
C GLN A 137 3.54 5.85 0.56
N LYS A 138 3.18 5.64 1.82
CA LYS A 138 2.01 6.26 2.47
C LYS A 138 2.29 7.74 2.81
N PRO A 139 1.31 8.67 2.66
CA PRO A 139 -0.02 8.43 2.09
C PRO A 139 0.01 8.39 0.56
N PHE A 140 -0.81 7.54 -0.03
CA PHE A 140 -1.00 7.45 -1.48
C PHE A 140 -2.48 7.67 -1.84
N ASN A 141 -2.73 8.09 -3.07
CA ASN A 141 -4.07 8.24 -3.61
C ASN A 141 -4.44 7.07 -4.54
N LEU A 142 -5.71 7.02 -4.96
CA LEU A 142 -6.25 5.97 -5.82
C LEU A 142 -5.46 5.81 -7.13
N ILE A 143 -5.05 6.91 -7.75
CA ILE A 143 -4.30 6.89 -9.02
C ILE A 143 -2.93 6.26 -8.82
N GLN A 144 -2.19 6.68 -7.80
CA GLN A 144 -0.87 6.13 -7.49
C GLN A 144 -0.94 4.65 -7.16
N LEU A 145 -1.98 4.22 -6.42
CA LEU A 145 -2.21 2.83 -6.09
C LEU A 145 -2.51 2.01 -7.37
N SER A 146 -3.45 2.48 -8.19
CA SER A 146 -3.82 1.86 -9.47
C SER A 146 -2.62 1.68 -10.40
N ASP A 147 -1.85 2.74 -10.63
CA ASP A 147 -0.67 2.70 -11.51
C ASP A 147 0.36 1.70 -11.00
N LYS A 148 0.56 1.66 -9.67
CA LYS A 148 1.53 0.76 -9.07
C LYS A 148 1.11 -0.70 -9.18
N ILE A 149 -0.14 -1.01 -8.88
CA ILE A 149 -0.70 -2.35 -9.02
C ILE A 149 -0.62 -2.80 -10.49
N HIS A 150 -1.06 -1.95 -11.41
CA HIS A 150 -1.03 -2.25 -12.83
C HIS A 150 0.40 -2.54 -13.32
N SER A 151 1.38 -1.74 -12.91
CA SER A 151 2.78 -1.94 -13.28
C SER A 151 3.36 -3.27 -12.79
N ILE A 152 2.83 -3.85 -11.70
CA ILE A 152 3.28 -5.12 -11.14
C ILE A 152 2.52 -6.29 -11.77
N ILE A 153 1.19 -6.20 -11.88
CA ILE A 153 0.35 -7.31 -12.38
C ILE A 153 0.59 -7.54 -13.88
N VAL A 154 0.77 -6.47 -14.67
CA VAL A 154 0.94 -6.56 -16.13
C VAL A 154 2.38 -6.89 -16.56
N LYS A 155 3.38 -6.72 -15.69
CA LYS A 155 4.73 -7.21 -15.96
C LYS A 155 4.70 -8.76 -15.98
N ARG A 156 4.64 -9.32 -17.18
CA ARG A 156 4.94 -10.73 -17.47
C ARG A 156 6.43 -10.94 -17.60
#